data_f425f50445e9860c03279f668eaac95f
#
_entry.id   f425f50445e9860c03279f668eaac95f
#
_cell.length_a   1.000
_cell.length_b   1.000
_cell.length_c   1.000
_cell.angle_alpha   90.00
_cell.angle_beta   90.00
_cell.angle_gamma   90.00
#
_symmetry.space_group_name_H-M   'P 1'
#
loop_
_entity.id
_entity.type
_entity.pdbx_description
1 polymer ?
#
loop_
_entity_poly.entity_id
_entity_poly.type
_entity_poly.pdbx_seq_one_letter_code
_entity_poly.pdbx_strand_id
1 'polypeptide(L)'
;GTTVTDPYGDGKHYLAPMFYAPTGLFYNEALFKSKGWEVPKDMPGMKELAEKAKKDGISLFTYPVSGYLDSFFPALLANAGGVDLFNKAMKYDTGAFTSDGATKAFEALGTFLQNVEPSTVANANPQSFTKNQQLILDNKALFMPNGTWVVGEMAKAPRAEGFKWAMTSAPAIEKGGKRYVYSFFEHIWVPKESKNQEAAKEFLSFLYSDKAAEIFAKYNA
;
A
#
# COMPACT_ATOMS: atom_id res chain seq x y z
N GLY A 1 -12.47 -10.96 -10.22
CA GLY A 1 -13.25 -10.82 -11.40
C GLY A 1 -12.46 -10.97 -12.69
N THR A 2 -13.14 -10.92 -13.80
CA THR A 2 -12.56 -11.06 -15.15
C THR A 2 -11.40 -10.10 -15.42
N THR A 3 -11.44 -8.88 -14.88
CA THR A 3 -10.38 -7.86 -15.04
C THR A 3 -9.01 -8.26 -14.49
N VAL A 4 -8.94 -9.19 -13.55
CA VAL A 4 -7.66 -9.65 -12.98
C VAL A 4 -6.94 -10.59 -13.96
N THR A 5 -7.67 -11.42 -14.69
CA THR A 5 -7.13 -12.41 -15.63
C THR A 5 -7.27 -11.99 -17.08
N ASP A 6 -8.20 -11.08 -17.37
CA ASP A 6 -8.54 -10.57 -18.70
C ASP A 6 -8.37 -9.02 -18.73
N PRO A 7 -7.12 -8.54 -18.90
CA PRO A 7 -6.86 -7.10 -18.92
C PRO A 7 -7.41 -6.39 -20.16
N TYR A 8 -7.71 -7.13 -21.22
CA TYR A 8 -8.22 -6.57 -22.49
C TYR A 8 -9.75 -6.59 -22.63
N GLY A 9 -10.43 -7.36 -21.76
CA GLY A 9 -11.90 -7.48 -21.80
C GLY A 9 -12.45 -8.28 -22.99
N ASP A 10 -11.64 -9.15 -23.57
CA ASP A 10 -11.99 -9.97 -24.73
C ASP A 10 -12.48 -11.39 -24.36
N GLY A 11 -12.62 -11.68 -23.08
CA GLY A 11 -13.08 -12.96 -22.56
C GLY A 11 -12.01 -14.02 -22.46
N LYS A 12 -10.74 -13.70 -22.73
CA LYS A 12 -9.61 -14.64 -22.63
C LYS A 12 -8.82 -14.39 -21.34
N HIS A 13 -8.16 -15.41 -20.86
CA HIS A 13 -7.30 -15.34 -19.69
C HIS A 13 -5.83 -15.23 -20.12
N TYR A 14 -5.23 -14.08 -19.91
CA TYR A 14 -3.83 -13.78 -20.25
C TYR A 14 -2.92 -13.80 -19.03
N LEU A 15 -3.48 -13.56 -17.85
CA LEU A 15 -2.76 -13.42 -16.60
C LEU A 15 -3.25 -14.48 -15.61
N ALA A 16 -2.32 -15.11 -14.92
CA ALA A 16 -2.60 -16.01 -13.83
C ALA A 16 -2.26 -15.30 -12.51
N PRO A 17 -3.25 -14.96 -11.64
CA PRO A 17 -2.97 -14.30 -10.37
C PRO A 17 -2.26 -15.25 -9.42
N MET A 18 -1.09 -14.87 -8.94
CA MET A 18 -0.25 -15.71 -8.07
C MET A 18 -0.43 -15.35 -6.61
N PHE A 19 -0.27 -14.07 -6.29
CA PHE A 19 -0.43 -13.53 -4.95
C PHE A 19 -1.33 -12.31 -4.97
N TYR A 20 -1.98 -12.07 -3.85
CA TYR A 20 -2.55 -10.76 -3.58
C TYR A 20 -2.11 -10.29 -2.19
N ALA A 21 -1.85 -9.00 -2.06
CA ALA A 21 -1.51 -8.40 -0.79
C ALA A 21 -2.36 -7.14 -0.55
N PRO A 22 -3.08 -7.07 0.56
CA PRO A 22 -3.68 -5.81 0.98
C PRO A 22 -2.58 -4.79 1.24
N THR A 23 -2.77 -3.58 0.76
CA THR A 23 -1.91 -2.44 1.06
C THR A 23 -2.62 -1.46 1.99
N GLY A 24 -1.87 -0.69 2.74
CA GLY A 24 -2.43 0.27 3.67
C GLY A 24 -1.35 1.09 4.36
N LEU A 25 -1.73 1.77 5.41
CA LEU A 25 -0.81 2.51 6.25
C LEU A 25 -0.32 1.61 7.39
N PHE A 26 0.95 1.27 7.35
CA PHE A 26 1.63 0.49 8.39
C PHE A 26 2.12 1.42 9.49
N TYR A 27 2.01 0.97 10.75
CA TYR A 27 2.35 1.75 11.93
C TYR A 27 2.76 0.86 13.11
N ASN A 28 3.33 1.46 14.17
CA ASN A 28 3.64 0.78 15.43
C ASN A 28 2.46 0.87 16.41
N GLU A 29 1.69 -0.22 16.58
CA GLU A 29 0.58 -0.28 17.53
C GLU A 29 0.99 0.04 18.97
N ALA A 30 2.19 -0.40 19.37
CA ALA A 30 2.69 -0.18 20.72
C ALA A 30 2.93 1.32 21.01
N LEU A 31 3.42 2.07 20.02
CA LEU A 31 3.58 3.52 20.15
C LEU A 31 2.23 4.20 20.39
N PHE A 32 1.22 3.87 19.58
CA PHE A 32 -0.12 4.45 19.73
C PHE A 32 -0.70 4.16 21.12
N LYS A 33 -0.58 2.92 21.60
CA LYS A 33 -1.03 2.54 22.94
C LYS A 33 -0.28 3.30 24.03
N SER A 34 1.04 3.45 23.93
CA SER A 34 1.85 4.15 24.93
C SER A 34 1.52 5.63 25.03
N LYS A 35 1.09 6.25 23.92
CA LYS A 35 0.69 7.66 23.83
C LYS A 35 -0.80 7.88 24.14
N GLY A 36 -1.60 6.81 24.26
CA GLY A 36 -3.04 6.92 24.35
C GLY A 36 -3.69 7.50 23.07
N TRP A 37 -3.04 7.27 21.92
CA TRP A 37 -3.56 7.74 20.64
C TRP A 37 -4.42 6.67 19.97
N GLU A 38 -5.55 7.09 19.43
CA GLU A 38 -6.34 6.28 18.52
C GLU A 38 -5.87 6.46 17.08
N VAL A 39 -5.98 5.38 16.29
CA VAL A 39 -5.69 5.45 14.86
C VAL A 39 -6.85 6.15 14.15
N PRO A 40 -6.62 7.31 13.52
CA PRO A 40 -7.70 8.06 12.89
C PRO A 40 -8.31 7.31 11.71
N LYS A 41 -9.61 7.42 11.56
CA LYS A 41 -10.37 6.79 10.46
C LYS A 41 -10.67 7.75 9.31
N ASP A 42 -10.41 9.04 9.49
CA ASP A 42 -10.74 10.10 8.54
C ASP A 42 -9.66 11.19 8.50
N MET A 43 -9.71 12.04 7.47
CA MET A 43 -8.72 13.10 7.29
C MET A 43 -8.73 14.17 8.39
N PRO A 44 -9.88 14.61 8.95
CA PRO A 44 -9.88 15.49 10.13
C PRO A 44 -9.06 14.90 11.28
N GLY A 45 -9.29 13.65 11.64
CA GLY A 45 -8.53 12.97 12.69
C GLY A 45 -7.04 12.80 12.36
N MET A 46 -6.68 12.56 11.09
CA MET A 46 -5.27 12.52 10.66
C MET A 46 -4.57 13.87 10.86
N LYS A 47 -5.25 14.99 10.56
CA LYS A 47 -4.70 16.33 10.77
C LYS A 47 -4.49 16.61 12.27
N GLU A 48 -5.45 16.26 13.11
CA GLU A 48 -5.30 16.41 14.58
C GLU A 48 -4.15 15.56 15.12
N LEU A 49 -4.00 14.32 14.64
CA LEU A 49 -2.90 13.44 15.05
C LEU A 49 -1.54 14.00 14.59
N ALA A 50 -1.46 14.55 13.38
CA ALA A 50 -0.25 15.18 12.88
C ALA A 50 0.26 16.30 13.83
N GLU A 51 -0.65 17.14 14.30
CA GLU A 51 -0.32 18.23 15.24
C GLU A 51 0.10 17.70 16.63
N LYS A 52 -0.53 16.62 17.10
CA LYS A 52 -0.12 15.95 18.35
C LYS A 52 1.26 15.32 18.22
N ALA A 53 1.51 14.56 17.15
CA ALA A 53 2.78 13.89 16.92
C ALA A 53 3.95 14.88 16.74
N LYS A 54 3.71 15.99 16.05
CA LYS A 54 4.69 17.04 15.84
C LYS A 54 5.21 17.64 17.16
N LYS A 55 4.36 17.78 18.17
CA LYS A 55 4.75 18.23 19.52
C LYS A 55 5.71 17.26 20.20
N ASP A 56 5.61 15.98 19.85
CA ASP A 56 6.49 14.92 20.36
C ASP A 56 7.70 14.66 19.46
N GLY A 57 7.90 15.50 18.42
CA GLY A 57 8.99 15.36 17.45
C GLY A 57 8.83 14.18 16.49
N ILE A 58 7.60 13.69 16.29
CA ILE A 58 7.29 12.56 15.42
C ILE A 58 6.55 13.09 14.19
N SER A 59 6.98 12.69 12.99
CA SER A 59 6.30 13.04 11.75
C SER A 59 5.09 12.14 11.51
N LEU A 60 4.06 12.65 10.82
CA LEU A 60 2.88 11.86 10.49
C LEU A 60 3.21 10.71 9.51
N PHE A 61 4.14 10.96 8.57
CA PHE A 61 4.23 10.14 7.37
C PHE A 61 5.66 9.92 6.90
N THR A 62 5.91 8.76 6.34
CA THR A 62 7.05 8.44 5.49
C THR A 62 6.59 7.52 4.38
N TYR A 63 7.38 7.33 3.32
CA TYR A 63 7.14 6.33 2.28
C TYR A 63 8.48 5.75 1.78
N PRO A 64 8.53 4.46 1.40
CA PRO A 64 9.79 3.84 0.97
C PRO A 64 10.38 4.50 -0.27
N VAL A 65 9.64 4.48 -1.37
CA VAL A 65 9.90 5.21 -2.62
C VAL A 65 8.57 5.71 -3.18
N SER A 66 8.62 6.61 -4.17
CA SER A 66 7.41 7.21 -4.76
C SER A 66 6.40 6.19 -5.27
N GLY A 67 6.84 5.05 -5.79
CA GLY A 67 5.96 3.97 -6.27
C GLY A 67 5.03 3.39 -5.20
N TYR A 68 5.34 3.51 -3.91
CA TYR A 68 4.42 3.10 -2.85
C TYR A 68 3.20 4.03 -2.70
N LEU A 69 3.29 5.26 -3.24
CA LEU A 69 2.15 6.16 -3.32
C LEU A 69 1.10 5.66 -4.33
N ASP A 70 1.52 4.83 -5.30
CA ASP A 70 0.63 4.23 -6.31
C ASP A 70 -0.35 3.20 -5.71
N SER A 71 -0.09 2.69 -4.52
CA SER A 71 -1.03 1.86 -3.76
C SER A 71 -1.87 2.65 -2.77
N PHE A 72 -1.40 3.80 -2.33
CA PHE A 72 -2.06 4.66 -1.34
C PHE A 72 -3.04 5.65 -1.99
N PHE A 73 -2.60 6.36 -3.04
CA PHE A 73 -3.43 7.35 -3.73
C PHE A 73 -4.70 6.76 -4.37
N PRO A 74 -4.67 5.57 -5.03
CA PRO A 74 -5.91 4.95 -5.54
C PRO A 74 -6.94 4.66 -4.45
N ALA A 75 -6.51 4.31 -3.23
CA ALA A 75 -7.43 4.16 -2.12
C ALA A 75 -8.06 5.50 -1.70
N LEU A 76 -7.28 6.59 -1.69
CA LEU A 76 -7.81 7.94 -1.46
C LEU A 76 -8.80 8.36 -2.56
N LEU A 77 -8.52 8.07 -3.83
CA LEU A 77 -9.45 8.30 -4.94
C LEU A 77 -10.79 7.57 -4.72
N ALA A 78 -10.72 6.28 -4.35
CA ALA A 78 -11.92 5.50 -4.06
C ALA A 78 -12.68 6.04 -2.83
N ASN A 79 -11.95 6.49 -1.80
CA ASN A 79 -12.56 7.09 -0.60
C ASN A 79 -13.24 8.43 -0.92
N ALA A 80 -12.70 9.20 -1.87
CA ALA A 80 -13.20 10.52 -2.23
C ALA A 80 -14.37 10.49 -3.24
N GLY A 81 -14.28 9.63 -4.26
CA GLY A 81 -15.23 9.62 -5.38
C GLY A 81 -15.87 8.26 -5.66
N GLY A 82 -15.65 7.28 -4.78
CA GLY A 82 -16.18 5.92 -4.95
C GLY A 82 -15.41 5.09 -5.96
N VAL A 83 -15.85 3.84 -6.11
CA VAL A 83 -15.24 2.86 -7.03
C VAL A 83 -15.32 3.33 -8.48
N ASP A 84 -16.35 4.11 -8.84
CA ASP A 84 -16.50 4.62 -10.20
C ASP A 84 -15.38 5.60 -10.56
N LEU A 85 -15.03 6.52 -9.67
CA LEU A 85 -13.90 7.43 -9.89
C LEU A 85 -12.58 6.65 -9.99
N PHE A 86 -12.37 5.70 -9.10
CA PHE A 86 -11.21 4.80 -9.16
C PHE A 86 -11.12 4.09 -10.52
N ASN A 87 -12.21 3.49 -10.99
CA ASN A 87 -12.25 2.76 -12.26
C ASN A 87 -11.98 3.67 -13.46
N LYS A 88 -12.53 4.89 -13.47
CA LYS A 88 -12.25 5.90 -14.50
C LYS A 88 -10.78 6.29 -14.52
N ALA A 89 -10.19 6.56 -13.35
CA ALA A 89 -8.78 6.90 -13.22
C ALA A 89 -7.87 5.75 -13.71
N MET A 90 -8.16 4.49 -13.37
CA MET A 90 -7.41 3.32 -13.83
C MET A 90 -7.54 3.07 -15.34
N LYS A 91 -8.57 3.60 -15.99
CA LYS A 91 -8.75 3.55 -17.45
C LYS A 91 -8.20 4.78 -18.17
N TYR A 92 -7.51 5.67 -17.46
CA TYR A 92 -6.98 6.93 -17.99
C TYR A 92 -8.04 7.86 -18.58
N ASP A 93 -9.26 7.84 -18.03
CA ASP A 93 -10.31 8.78 -18.38
C ASP A 93 -9.84 10.19 -17.99
N THR A 94 -9.76 11.09 -18.97
CA THR A 94 -9.20 12.44 -18.77
C THR A 94 -10.03 13.29 -17.79
N GLY A 95 -11.34 13.05 -17.68
CA GLY A 95 -12.23 13.72 -16.73
C GLY A 95 -12.07 13.24 -15.29
N ALA A 96 -11.45 12.06 -15.06
CA ALA A 96 -11.31 11.50 -13.72
C ALA A 96 -10.48 12.41 -12.81
N PHE A 97 -9.33 12.87 -13.29
CA PHE A 97 -8.37 13.65 -12.49
C PHE A 97 -8.71 15.13 -12.34
N THR A 98 -9.72 15.61 -13.04
CA THR A 98 -10.24 17.00 -12.92
C THR A 98 -11.54 17.05 -12.11
N SER A 99 -12.01 15.92 -11.58
CA SER A 99 -13.23 15.83 -10.77
C SER A 99 -13.01 16.36 -9.36
N ASP A 100 -14.08 16.78 -8.69
CA ASP A 100 -14.05 17.18 -7.27
C ASP A 100 -13.51 16.06 -6.35
N GLY A 101 -13.86 14.81 -6.66
CA GLY A 101 -13.35 13.66 -5.92
C GLY A 101 -11.83 13.53 -6.04
N ALA A 102 -11.27 13.72 -7.24
CA ALA A 102 -9.82 13.70 -7.42
C ALA A 102 -9.15 14.87 -6.69
N THR A 103 -9.71 16.07 -6.76
CA THR A 103 -9.22 17.24 -6.00
C THR A 103 -9.13 16.93 -4.50
N LYS A 104 -10.20 16.40 -3.91
CA LYS A 104 -10.21 15.97 -2.50
C LYS A 104 -9.16 14.91 -2.19
N ALA A 105 -8.94 13.95 -3.09
CA ALA A 105 -7.91 12.91 -2.92
C ALA A 105 -6.50 13.51 -2.97
N PHE A 106 -6.23 14.46 -3.86
CA PHE A 106 -4.95 15.17 -3.92
C PHE A 106 -4.73 16.05 -2.67
N GLU A 107 -5.74 16.73 -2.17
CA GLU A 107 -5.66 17.49 -0.91
C GLU A 107 -5.36 16.58 0.28
N ALA A 108 -5.98 15.39 0.33
CA ALA A 108 -5.70 14.39 1.35
C ALA A 108 -4.24 13.90 1.26
N LEU A 109 -3.76 13.54 0.07
CA LEU A 109 -2.36 13.17 -0.15
C LEU A 109 -1.42 14.32 0.25
N GLY A 110 -1.75 15.55 -0.14
CA GLY A 110 -1.00 16.76 0.22
C GLY A 110 -0.83 16.92 1.73
N THR A 111 -1.86 16.59 2.53
CA THR A 111 -1.77 16.61 4.00
C THR A 111 -0.68 15.64 4.51
N PHE A 112 -0.59 14.43 3.96
CA PHE A 112 0.46 13.48 4.33
C PHE A 112 1.84 13.97 3.90
N LEU A 113 1.98 14.46 2.67
CA LEU A 113 3.26 14.93 2.13
C LEU A 113 3.79 16.19 2.82
N GLN A 114 2.92 17.07 3.29
CA GLN A 114 3.30 18.24 4.10
C GLN A 114 3.78 17.87 5.51
N ASN A 115 3.45 16.66 5.99
CA ASN A 115 3.82 16.12 7.29
C ASN A 115 4.76 14.91 7.16
N VAL A 116 5.52 14.84 6.06
CA VAL A 116 6.49 13.77 5.83
C VAL A 116 7.74 13.99 6.68
N GLU A 117 8.34 12.89 7.12
CA GLU A 117 9.61 12.94 7.85
C GLU A 117 10.71 13.52 6.93
N PRO A 118 11.49 14.52 7.39
CA PRO A 118 12.37 15.31 6.52
C PRO A 118 13.41 14.54 5.70
N SER A 119 13.91 13.41 6.19
CA SER A 119 14.90 12.60 5.47
C SER A 119 14.27 11.69 4.39
N THR A 120 12.95 11.54 4.37
CA THR A 120 12.23 10.62 3.50
C THR A 120 12.56 10.85 2.03
N VAL A 121 12.48 12.06 1.54
CA VAL A 121 12.67 12.39 0.12
C VAL A 121 14.08 11.98 -0.35
N ALA A 122 15.11 12.29 0.43
CA ALA A 122 16.50 11.97 0.11
C ALA A 122 16.77 10.45 0.08
N ASN A 123 16.06 9.68 0.90
CA ASN A 123 16.20 8.22 1.00
C ASN A 123 15.22 7.45 0.10
N ALA A 124 14.29 8.13 -0.58
CA ALA A 124 13.25 7.49 -1.40
C ALA A 124 13.80 7.03 -2.76
N ASN A 125 14.76 6.10 -2.74
CA ASN A 125 15.38 5.53 -3.93
C ASN A 125 15.68 4.03 -3.72
N PRO A 126 15.92 3.23 -4.78
CA PRO A 126 16.11 1.78 -4.68
C PRO A 126 17.24 1.32 -3.76
N GLN A 127 18.26 2.15 -3.53
CA GLN A 127 19.41 1.80 -2.71
C GLN A 127 19.22 2.08 -1.22
N SER A 128 18.26 2.93 -0.85
CA SER A 128 18.09 3.41 0.52
C SER A 128 16.66 3.42 1.06
N PHE A 129 15.69 2.91 0.31
CA PHE A 129 14.28 2.91 0.70
C PHE A 129 14.00 2.24 2.07
N THR A 130 14.80 1.24 2.45
CA THR A 130 14.68 0.59 3.75
C THR A 130 15.00 1.52 4.92
N LYS A 131 15.74 2.61 4.70
CA LYS A 131 15.95 3.66 5.71
C LYS A 131 14.62 4.36 6.05
N ASN A 132 13.76 4.55 5.06
CA ASN A 132 12.45 5.13 5.28
C ASN A 132 11.52 4.15 6.03
N GLN A 133 11.61 2.85 5.76
CA GLN A 133 10.90 1.83 6.53
C GLN A 133 11.40 1.78 7.97
N GLN A 134 12.71 1.99 8.20
CA GLN A 134 13.30 2.06 9.53
C GLN A 134 12.73 3.21 10.39
N LEU A 135 12.29 4.32 9.77
CA LEU A 135 11.66 5.43 10.49
C LEU A 135 10.41 5.02 11.29
N ILE A 136 9.67 4.03 10.79
CA ILE A 136 8.52 3.46 11.52
C ILE A 136 9.01 2.63 12.71
N LEU A 137 10.03 1.80 12.52
CA LEU A 137 10.60 0.96 13.58
C LEU A 137 11.23 1.79 14.70
N ASP A 138 11.77 2.95 14.35
CA ASP A 138 12.42 3.90 15.29
C ASP A 138 11.44 4.94 15.87
N ASN A 139 10.14 4.83 15.57
CA ASN A 139 9.12 5.79 16.01
C ASN A 139 9.38 7.24 15.56
N LYS A 140 10.04 7.44 14.41
CA LYS A 140 10.30 8.76 13.81
C LYS A 140 9.16 9.23 12.91
N ALA A 141 8.40 8.28 12.37
CA ALA A 141 7.19 8.53 11.61
C ALA A 141 6.07 7.60 12.09
N LEU A 142 4.82 8.05 11.99
CA LEU A 142 3.66 7.28 12.45
C LEU A 142 3.18 6.28 11.40
N PHE A 143 3.04 6.71 10.15
CA PHE A 143 2.44 5.93 9.08
C PHE A 143 3.33 5.82 7.85
N MET A 144 3.26 4.67 7.20
CA MET A 144 3.94 4.37 5.95
C MET A 144 3.04 3.55 5.03
N PRO A 145 2.79 3.97 3.77
CA PRO A 145 2.11 3.14 2.80
C PRO A 145 3.00 1.94 2.46
N ASN A 146 2.46 0.74 2.60
CA ASN A 146 3.19 -0.49 2.32
C ASN A 146 2.20 -1.66 2.12
N GLY A 147 2.73 -2.86 1.89
CA GLY A 147 1.98 -4.10 1.89
C GLY A 147 2.48 -5.05 2.97
N THR A 148 1.81 -6.18 3.11
CA THR A 148 2.07 -7.17 4.16
C THR A 148 3.49 -7.74 4.14
N TRP A 149 4.19 -7.66 3.02
CA TRP A 149 5.59 -8.09 2.87
C TRP A 149 6.59 -7.31 3.75
N VAL A 150 6.28 -6.07 4.16
CA VAL A 150 7.20 -5.26 4.99
C VAL A 150 7.57 -5.93 6.31
N VAL A 151 6.67 -6.74 6.85
CA VAL A 151 6.89 -7.46 8.11
C VAL A 151 8.06 -8.45 7.97
N GLY A 152 8.09 -9.22 6.88
CA GLY A 152 9.17 -10.14 6.55
C GLY A 152 10.46 -9.41 6.13
N GLU A 153 10.32 -8.39 5.28
CA GLU A 153 11.45 -7.60 4.79
C GLU A 153 12.23 -6.93 5.92
N MET A 154 11.55 -6.43 6.94
CA MET A 154 12.15 -5.76 8.08
C MET A 154 12.31 -6.67 9.31
N ALA A 155 12.15 -8.00 9.20
CA ALA A 155 12.13 -8.91 10.34
C ALA A 155 13.39 -8.84 11.20
N LYS A 156 14.55 -8.65 10.59
CA LYS A 156 15.88 -8.59 11.26
C LYS A 156 16.33 -7.17 11.62
N ALA A 157 15.57 -6.15 11.24
CA ALA A 157 15.93 -4.76 11.49
C ALA A 157 15.76 -4.41 12.99
N PRO A 158 16.66 -3.61 13.57
CA PRO A 158 16.48 -3.08 14.93
C PRO A 158 15.20 -2.26 15.03
N ARG A 159 14.61 -2.25 16.21
CA ARG A 159 13.32 -1.55 16.40
C ARG A 159 13.13 -1.08 17.83
N ALA A 160 12.23 -0.11 18.02
CA ALA A 160 11.86 0.36 19.35
C ALA A 160 11.35 -0.80 20.22
N GLU A 161 11.58 -0.68 21.53
CA GLU A 161 11.12 -1.68 22.50
C GLU A 161 9.59 -1.87 22.43
N GLY A 162 9.16 -3.14 22.46
CA GLY A 162 7.75 -3.49 22.37
C GLY A 162 7.10 -3.24 21.02
N PHE A 163 7.87 -2.88 19.97
CA PHE A 163 7.34 -2.61 18.64
C PHE A 163 6.41 -3.71 18.14
N LYS A 164 5.27 -3.29 17.60
CA LYS A 164 4.29 -4.22 17.03
C LYS A 164 3.70 -3.63 15.74
N TRP A 165 3.90 -4.36 14.65
CA TRP A 165 3.28 -4.01 13.38
C TRP A 165 1.75 -4.05 13.46
N ALA A 166 1.12 -3.03 12.91
CA ALA A 166 -0.30 -3.01 12.57
C ALA A 166 -0.51 -2.25 11.27
N MET A 167 -1.67 -2.45 10.66
CA MET A 167 -2.06 -1.81 9.41
C MET A 167 -3.45 -1.23 9.55
N THR A 168 -3.67 -0.07 8.94
CA THR A 168 -4.99 0.53 8.74
C THR A 168 -5.20 0.88 7.27
N SER A 169 -6.44 0.93 6.81
CA SER A 169 -6.73 1.41 5.45
C SER A 169 -6.47 2.91 5.33
N ALA A 170 -6.40 3.42 4.11
CA ALA A 170 -6.44 4.87 3.86
C ALA A 170 -7.62 5.51 4.60
N PRO A 171 -7.47 6.72 5.15
CA PRO A 171 -8.54 7.40 5.88
C PRO A 171 -9.68 7.81 4.93
N ALA A 172 -10.90 7.85 5.44
CA ALA A 172 -11.99 8.50 4.75
C ALA A 172 -11.68 10.00 4.57
N ILE A 173 -12.19 10.61 3.51
CA ILE A 173 -11.99 12.04 3.27
C ILE A 173 -12.72 12.88 4.33
N GLU A 174 -13.91 12.44 4.71
CA GLU A 174 -14.78 13.11 5.66
C GLU A 174 -15.16 12.14 6.80
N LYS A 175 -15.55 12.68 7.94
CA LYS A 175 -15.99 11.90 9.09
C LYS A 175 -17.15 10.98 8.73
N GLY A 176 -17.01 9.68 9.04
CA GLY A 176 -18.02 8.66 8.70
C GLY A 176 -18.06 8.26 7.23
N GLY A 177 -17.16 8.78 6.39
CA GLY A 177 -17.04 8.41 4.98
C GLY A 177 -16.60 6.97 4.76
N LYS A 178 -16.73 6.51 3.52
CA LYS A 178 -16.29 5.16 3.11
C LYS A 178 -14.77 5.06 3.11
N ARG A 179 -14.27 3.86 3.38
CA ARG A 179 -12.85 3.50 3.36
C ARG A 179 -12.67 2.24 2.53
N TYR A 180 -11.72 2.29 1.62
CA TYR A 180 -11.35 1.18 0.76
C TYR A 180 -9.91 0.77 1.02
N VAL A 181 -9.62 -0.50 0.78
CA VAL A 181 -8.27 -1.07 0.76
C VAL A 181 -7.92 -1.35 -0.69
N TYR A 182 -6.79 -0.84 -1.12
CA TYR A 182 -6.21 -1.24 -2.39
C TYR A 182 -5.48 -2.58 -2.20
N SER A 183 -5.75 -3.55 -3.07
CA SER A 183 -5.06 -4.84 -3.06
C SER A 183 -4.16 -4.92 -4.27
N PHE A 184 -2.91 -5.23 -4.05
CA PHE A 184 -1.93 -5.51 -5.07
C PHE A 184 -2.04 -6.98 -5.49
N PHE A 185 -2.01 -7.23 -6.80
CA PHE A 185 -2.02 -8.58 -7.38
C PHE A 185 -0.74 -8.79 -8.16
N GLU A 186 -0.01 -9.84 -7.85
CA GLU A 186 1.06 -10.33 -8.71
C GLU A 186 0.53 -11.38 -9.66
N HIS A 187 0.92 -11.25 -10.92
CA HIS A 187 0.48 -12.11 -11.99
C HIS A 187 1.65 -12.80 -12.65
N ILE A 188 1.40 -14.01 -13.12
CA ILE A 188 2.32 -14.76 -13.96
C ILE A 188 1.71 -14.90 -15.35
N TRP A 189 2.53 -14.83 -16.35
CA TRP A 189 2.15 -15.10 -17.74
C TRP A 189 3.31 -15.74 -18.50
N VAL A 190 3.00 -16.41 -19.59
CA VAL A 190 4.00 -16.93 -20.50
C VAL A 190 4.05 -16.02 -21.72
N PRO A 191 5.18 -15.33 -21.99
CA PRO A 191 5.30 -14.49 -23.17
C PRO A 191 5.13 -15.31 -24.46
N LYS A 192 4.44 -14.74 -25.45
CA LYS A 192 4.22 -15.38 -26.76
C LYS A 192 5.54 -15.81 -27.43
N GLU A 193 6.57 -15.02 -27.28
CA GLU A 193 7.88 -15.23 -27.86
C GLU A 193 8.79 -16.18 -27.07
N SER A 194 8.28 -16.77 -25.97
CA SER A 194 9.04 -17.76 -25.20
C SER A 194 9.33 -18.98 -26.05
N LYS A 195 10.59 -19.42 -26.05
CA LYS A 195 11.03 -20.63 -26.77
C LYS A 195 10.66 -21.92 -26.04
N ASN A 196 10.30 -21.85 -24.74
CA ASN A 196 10.00 -22.98 -23.87
C ASN A 196 8.57 -22.88 -23.30
N GLN A 197 7.59 -22.58 -24.15
CA GLN A 197 6.22 -22.31 -23.70
C GLN A 197 5.59 -23.47 -22.93
N GLU A 198 5.78 -24.70 -23.38
CA GLU A 198 5.17 -25.89 -22.74
C GLU A 198 5.78 -26.12 -21.34
N ALA A 199 7.10 -26.04 -21.21
CA ALA A 199 7.75 -26.14 -19.90
C ALA A 199 7.34 -24.98 -18.95
N ALA A 200 7.18 -23.77 -19.47
CA ALA A 200 6.71 -22.63 -18.69
C ALA A 200 5.26 -22.82 -18.21
N LYS A 201 4.38 -23.36 -19.06
CA LYS A 201 3.00 -23.68 -18.67
C LYS A 201 2.93 -24.80 -17.63
N GLU A 202 3.77 -25.84 -17.77
CA GLU A 202 3.89 -26.92 -16.81
C GLU A 202 4.34 -26.39 -15.43
N PHE A 203 5.37 -25.53 -15.41
CA PHE A 203 5.83 -24.87 -14.20
C PHE A 203 4.74 -23.98 -13.59
N LEU A 204 4.02 -23.21 -14.41
CA LEU A 204 2.90 -22.39 -13.95
C LEU A 204 1.82 -23.26 -13.31
N SER A 205 1.49 -24.40 -13.92
CA SER A 205 0.53 -25.35 -13.36
C SER A 205 1.01 -25.94 -12.03
N PHE A 206 2.30 -26.22 -11.89
CA PHE A 206 2.90 -26.65 -10.63
C PHE A 206 2.72 -25.59 -9.52
N LEU A 207 2.88 -24.30 -9.83
CA LEU A 207 2.73 -23.22 -8.84
C LEU A 207 1.31 -23.14 -8.23
N TYR A 208 0.30 -23.72 -8.90
CA TYR A 208 -1.08 -23.84 -8.38
C TYR A 208 -1.36 -25.18 -7.69
N SER A 209 -0.35 -26.02 -7.51
CA SER A 209 -0.51 -27.31 -6.82
C SER A 209 -0.48 -27.15 -5.30
N ASP A 210 -1.08 -28.12 -4.59
CA ASP A 210 -1.00 -28.22 -3.13
C ASP A 210 0.45 -28.26 -2.65
N LYS A 211 1.34 -28.91 -3.41
CA LYS A 211 2.76 -28.98 -3.09
C LYS A 211 3.44 -27.62 -3.13
N ALA A 212 3.12 -26.77 -4.08
CA ALA A 212 3.63 -25.41 -4.13
C ALA A 212 3.07 -24.59 -2.97
N ALA A 213 1.77 -24.72 -2.65
CA ALA A 213 1.16 -24.04 -1.51
C ALA A 213 1.82 -24.41 -0.17
N GLU A 214 2.16 -25.69 0.05
CA GLU A 214 2.92 -26.13 1.21
C GLU A 214 4.31 -25.46 1.30
N ILE A 215 5.00 -25.35 0.15
CA ILE A 215 6.31 -24.68 0.09
C ILE A 215 6.18 -23.20 0.42
N PHE A 216 5.23 -22.49 -0.19
CA PHE A 216 5.00 -21.08 0.11
C PHE A 216 4.69 -20.87 1.60
N ALA A 217 3.79 -21.66 2.18
CA ALA A 217 3.46 -21.57 3.60
C ALA A 217 4.68 -21.81 4.50
N LYS A 218 5.54 -22.79 4.15
CA LYS A 218 6.75 -23.10 4.91
C LYS A 218 7.76 -21.94 4.95
N TYR A 219 7.85 -21.16 3.88
CA TYR A 219 8.83 -20.09 3.74
C TYR A 219 8.22 -18.69 3.91
N ASN A 220 6.94 -18.60 4.30
CA ASN A 220 6.19 -17.35 4.45
C ASN A 220 6.21 -16.48 3.18
N ALA A 221 6.10 -17.12 2.03
CA ALA A 221 6.08 -16.47 0.73
C ALA A 221 4.62 -16.26 0.25
#